data_fe01e258b02bb343d49d3f7f87ed4168
#
_entry.id   fe01e258b02bb343d49d3f7f87ed4168
#
_cell.length_a   1.000
_cell.length_b   1.000
_cell.length_c   1.000
_cell.angle_alpha   90.00
_cell.angle_beta   90.00
_cell.angle_gamma   90.00
#
_symmetry.space_group_name_H-M   'P 1'
#
loop_
_entity.id
_entity.type
_entity.pdbx_description
1 polymer ?
#
loop_
_entity_poly.entity_id
_entity_poly.type
_entity_poly.pdbx_seq_one_letter_code
_entity_poly.pdbx_strand_id
1 'polypeptide(L)'
;MHFPFPIGVSTVGRCVTPATAKEMFIANTTGTSSTDRIEGMIKNAIYGIIAAKACGKKNPTVGILNVDGARQTEKALKKLQENGYPIEFAESGRADGGCVMRGNDVLQASPDIMVTDSLTGNIMVKMLSSFTTGGSFEATGFGYGPGIGEGYE
;
A
#
# COMPACT_ATOMS: atom_id res chain seq x y z
N MET A 1 26.50 -3.08 -11.85
CA MET A 1 26.56 -3.41 -10.43
C MET A 1 25.88 -4.75 -10.20
N HIS A 2 26.53 -5.62 -9.48
CA HIS A 2 25.96 -6.93 -9.20
C HIS A 2 25.40 -6.96 -7.77
N PHE A 3 24.12 -7.31 -7.65
CA PHE A 3 23.49 -7.50 -6.35
C PHE A 3 23.41 -8.99 -6.07
N PRO A 4 24.12 -9.49 -5.05
CA PRO A 4 24.08 -10.91 -4.72
C PRO A 4 22.74 -11.38 -4.18
N PHE A 5 21.85 -10.45 -3.80
CA PHE A 5 20.53 -10.76 -3.29
C PHE A 5 19.48 -10.01 -4.11
N PRO A 6 18.29 -10.58 -4.27
CA PRO A 6 17.20 -9.83 -4.88
C PRO A 6 16.93 -8.57 -4.04
N ILE A 7 16.93 -7.42 -4.69
CA ILE A 7 16.56 -6.18 -4.07
C ILE A 7 15.05 -6.15 -3.99
N GLY A 8 14.49 -5.84 -2.82
CA GLY A 8 13.07 -5.63 -2.68
C GLY A 8 12.64 -4.45 -3.53
N VAL A 9 11.64 -4.68 -4.33
CA VAL A 9 11.05 -3.64 -5.15
C VAL A 9 9.77 -3.21 -4.45
N SER A 10 9.67 -1.92 -4.15
CA SER A 10 8.40 -1.37 -3.71
C SER A 10 7.42 -1.45 -4.86
N THR A 11 6.28 -2.03 -4.61
CA THR A 11 5.18 -2.07 -5.57
C THR A 11 4.06 -1.20 -5.05
N VAL A 12 3.45 -0.47 -5.96
CA VAL A 12 2.30 0.36 -5.63
C VAL A 12 1.15 -0.12 -6.48
N GLY A 13 0.18 -0.73 -5.83
CA GLY A 13 -1.05 -1.19 -6.48
C GLY A 13 -2.13 -0.14 -6.35
N ARG A 14 -2.77 0.18 -7.47
CA ARG A 14 -3.94 1.06 -7.50
C ARG A 14 -5.20 0.21 -7.42
N CYS A 15 -6.07 0.51 -6.49
CA CYS A 15 -7.31 -0.25 -6.29
C CYS A 15 -8.47 0.69 -5.98
N VAL A 16 -9.67 0.15 -6.15
CA VAL A 16 -10.91 0.84 -5.76
C VAL A 16 -11.55 0.01 -4.66
N THR A 17 -11.86 0.64 -3.55
CA THR A 17 -12.47 -0.07 -2.42
C THR A 17 -13.96 -0.28 -2.66
N PRO A 18 -14.50 -1.48 -2.37
CA PRO A 18 -15.91 -1.77 -2.63
C PRO A 18 -16.88 -0.91 -1.83
N ALA A 19 -16.51 -0.50 -0.63
CA ALA A 19 -17.41 0.21 0.26
C ALA A 19 -17.73 1.63 -0.19
N THR A 20 -16.75 2.33 -0.77
CA THR A 20 -16.91 3.74 -1.13
C THR A 20 -16.67 4.03 -2.60
N ALA A 21 -16.23 3.03 -3.36
CA ALA A 21 -15.77 3.19 -4.75
C ALA A 21 -14.65 4.24 -4.88
N LYS A 22 -13.94 4.50 -3.79
CA LYS A 22 -12.84 5.45 -3.77
C LYS A 22 -11.53 4.77 -4.11
N GLU A 23 -10.71 5.45 -4.89
CA GLU A 23 -9.39 4.97 -5.28
C GLU A 23 -8.40 5.07 -4.13
N MET A 24 -7.58 4.04 -3.98
CA MET A 24 -6.52 3.99 -2.99
C MET A 24 -5.28 3.31 -3.58
N PHE A 25 -4.11 3.81 -3.21
CA PHE A 25 -2.84 3.21 -3.58
C PHE A 25 -2.34 2.38 -2.41
N ILE A 26 -2.06 1.11 -2.66
CA ILE A 26 -1.47 0.23 -1.65
C ILE A 26 0.02 0.12 -1.96
N ALA A 27 0.84 0.61 -1.06
CA ALA A 27 2.29 0.61 -1.20
C ALA A 27 2.89 -0.48 -0.33
N ASN A 28 3.51 -1.47 -0.95
CA ASN A 28 4.15 -2.57 -0.25
C ASN A 28 5.46 -2.94 -0.92
N THR A 29 6.29 -3.69 -0.22
CA THR A 29 7.54 -4.22 -0.77
C THR A 29 7.33 -5.65 -1.22
N THR A 30 7.72 -5.98 -2.44
CA THR A 30 7.75 -7.36 -2.91
C THR A 30 9.18 -7.89 -2.87
N GLY A 31 9.32 -9.20 -2.64
CA GLY A 31 10.62 -9.84 -2.57
C GLY A 31 11.18 -9.92 -1.17
N THR A 32 12.33 -10.56 -1.06
CA THR A 32 12.91 -10.97 0.23
C THR A 32 13.99 -10.04 0.75
N SER A 33 14.21 -8.92 0.13
CA SER A 33 15.44 -8.16 0.30
C SER A 33 15.44 -7.13 1.41
N SER A 34 14.30 -6.80 1.98
CA SER A 34 14.28 -5.91 3.12
C SER A 34 14.23 -6.74 4.38
N THR A 35 15.36 -6.86 5.06
CA THR A 35 15.42 -7.44 6.40
C THR A 35 14.86 -6.47 7.42
N ASP A 36 14.77 -5.19 7.08
CA ASP A 36 14.22 -4.15 7.95
C ASP A 36 12.83 -3.75 7.45
N ARG A 37 11.81 -4.17 8.20
CA ARG A 37 10.42 -3.86 7.92
C ARG A 37 10.16 -2.36 7.93
N ILE A 38 10.74 -1.65 8.88
CA ILE A 38 10.53 -0.20 9.05
C ILE A 38 11.11 0.55 7.86
N GLU A 39 12.34 0.23 7.48
CA GLU A 39 12.98 0.83 6.31
C GLU A 39 12.16 0.57 5.04
N GLY A 40 11.67 -0.66 4.89
CA GLY A 40 10.81 -1.02 3.75
C GLY A 40 9.53 -0.21 3.72
N MET A 41 8.89 -0.02 4.87
CA MET A 41 7.66 0.76 4.96
C MET A 41 7.90 2.25 4.69
N ILE A 42 9.02 2.80 5.13
CA ILE A 42 9.40 4.18 4.83
C ILE A 42 9.59 4.36 3.31
N LYS A 43 10.29 3.46 2.67
CA LYS A 43 10.47 3.47 1.21
C LYS A 43 9.13 3.34 0.49
N ASN A 44 8.26 2.47 0.97
CA ASN A 44 6.92 2.29 0.40
C ASN A 44 6.12 3.59 0.44
N ALA A 45 6.19 4.31 1.54
CA ALA A 45 5.53 5.61 1.65
C ALA A 45 6.02 6.58 0.58
N ILE A 46 7.32 6.69 0.40
CA ILE A 46 7.93 7.60 -0.57
C ILE A 46 7.54 7.19 -1.99
N TYR A 47 7.66 5.92 -2.33
CA TYR A 47 7.29 5.44 -3.67
C TYR A 47 5.78 5.55 -3.91
N GLY A 48 4.97 5.35 -2.87
CA GLY A 48 3.53 5.56 -2.96
C GLY A 48 3.17 7.00 -3.29
N ILE A 49 3.85 7.96 -2.66
CA ILE A 49 3.66 9.38 -2.95
C ILE A 49 4.03 9.68 -4.40
N ILE A 50 5.17 9.19 -4.86
CA ILE A 50 5.62 9.39 -6.24
C ILE A 50 4.62 8.81 -7.23
N ALA A 51 4.16 7.59 -7.00
CA ALA A 51 3.20 6.92 -7.88
C ALA A 51 1.85 7.66 -7.91
N ALA A 52 1.36 8.09 -6.76
CA ALA A 52 0.10 8.82 -6.68
C ALA A 52 0.18 10.17 -7.40
N LYS A 53 1.29 10.87 -7.25
CA LYS A 53 1.51 12.13 -7.98
C LYS A 53 1.60 11.91 -9.49
N ALA A 54 2.25 10.84 -9.92
CA ALA A 54 2.33 10.47 -11.33
C ALA A 54 0.95 10.16 -11.91
N CYS A 55 0.01 9.70 -11.09
CA CYS A 55 -1.38 9.46 -11.49
C CYS A 55 -2.29 10.68 -11.33
N GLY A 56 -1.74 11.85 -11.04
CA GLY A 56 -2.48 13.10 -11.03
C GLY A 56 -2.93 13.60 -9.67
N LYS A 57 -2.58 12.92 -8.59
CA LYS A 57 -2.91 13.40 -7.24
C LYS A 57 -1.88 14.44 -6.80
N LYS A 58 -2.34 15.66 -6.49
CA LYS A 58 -1.44 16.76 -6.16
C LYS A 58 -0.84 16.63 -4.77
N ASN A 59 -1.67 16.34 -3.78
CA ASN A 59 -1.26 16.24 -2.37
C ASN A 59 -1.81 14.94 -1.79
N PRO A 60 -1.26 13.78 -2.20
CA PRO A 60 -1.77 12.51 -1.72
C PRO A 60 -1.50 12.34 -0.22
N THR A 61 -2.51 11.85 0.50
CA THR A 61 -2.41 11.61 1.93
C THR A 61 -1.87 10.21 2.20
N VAL A 62 -1.04 10.11 3.22
CA VAL A 62 -0.38 8.85 3.60
C VAL A 62 -0.97 8.34 4.91
N GLY A 63 -1.41 7.10 4.89
CA GLY A 63 -1.77 6.36 6.09
C GLY A 63 -0.93 5.12 6.21
N ILE A 64 -0.66 4.70 7.44
CA ILE A 64 0.17 3.54 7.73
C ILE A 64 -0.72 2.48 8.36
N LEU A 65 -0.82 1.32 7.71
CA LEU A 65 -1.60 0.23 8.27
C LEU A 65 -1.03 -0.18 9.64
N ASN A 66 -1.90 -0.47 10.59
CA ASN A 66 -1.52 -0.81 11.97
C ASN A 66 -0.92 -2.22 12.07
N VAL A 67 0.25 -2.38 11.46
CA VAL A 67 1.07 -3.59 11.55
C VAL A 67 2.26 -3.33 12.46
N ASP A 68 3.01 -4.37 12.77
CA ASP A 68 4.25 -4.20 13.54
C ASP A 68 5.19 -3.24 12.82
N GLY A 69 5.68 -2.26 13.55
CA GLY A 69 6.54 -1.22 13.02
C GLY A 69 5.82 0.04 12.54
N ALA A 70 4.48 0.07 12.59
CA ALA A 70 3.70 1.23 12.13
C ALA A 70 4.06 2.51 12.87
N ARG A 71 4.18 2.46 14.19
CA ARG A 71 4.52 3.64 15.00
C ARG A 71 5.92 4.16 14.74
N GLN A 72 6.89 3.26 14.58
CA GLN A 72 8.26 3.63 14.23
C GLN A 72 8.32 4.25 12.84
N THR A 73 7.55 3.71 11.90
CA THR A 73 7.44 4.26 10.53
C THR A 73 6.82 5.65 10.56
N GLU A 74 5.76 5.84 11.32
CA GLU A 74 5.12 7.15 11.53
C GLU A 74 6.13 8.18 12.04
N LYS A 75 6.87 7.80 13.08
CA LYS A 75 7.88 8.68 13.67
C LYS A 75 8.95 9.09 12.67
N ALA A 76 9.45 8.13 11.89
CA ALA A 76 10.46 8.40 10.88
C ALA A 76 9.93 9.30 9.76
N LEU A 77 8.70 9.07 9.28
CA LEU A 77 8.08 9.90 8.25
C LEU A 77 7.81 11.32 8.74
N LYS A 78 7.39 11.48 9.99
CA LYS A 78 7.20 12.80 10.59
C LYS A 78 8.52 13.55 10.70
N LYS A 79 9.61 12.85 11.00
CA LYS A 79 10.94 13.45 11.02
C LYS A 79 11.38 13.90 9.63
N LEU A 80 11.08 13.14 8.60
CA LEU A 80 11.31 13.55 7.22
C LEU A 80 10.52 14.81 6.86
N GLN A 81 9.26 14.87 7.29
CA GLN A 81 8.42 16.04 7.09
C GLN A 81 9.01 17.28 7.76
N GLU A 82 9.48 17.15 8.99
CA GLU A 82 10.14 18.23 9.72
C GLU A 82 11.41 18.71 9.03
N ASN A 83 12.10 17.81 8.34
CA ASN A 83 13.32 18.12 7.58
C ASN A 83 13.03 18.69 6.19
N GLY A 84 11.79 18.98 5.86
CA GLY A 84 11.41 19.66 4.63
C GLY A 84 10.87 18.77 3.52
N TYR A 85 10.78 17.46 3.72
CA TYR A 85 10.14 16.58 2.73
C TYR A 85 8.62 16.73 2.82
N PRO A 86 7.93 17.08 1.73
CA PRO A 86 6.51 17.35 1.79
C PRO A 86 5.70 16.05 1.89
N ILE A 87 5.17 15.76 3.07
CA ILE A 87 4.30 14.61 3.32
C ILE A 87 3.01 15.12 3.95
N GLU A 88 1.88 14.71 3.38
CA GLU A 88 0.55 14.91 3.97
C GLU A 88 0.11 13.61 4.61
N PHE A 89 -0.28 13.66 5.89
CA PHE A 89 -0.77 12.48 6.59
C PHE A 89 -2.28 12.43 6.56
N ALA A 90 -2.83 11.23 6.31
CA ALA A 90 -4.26 10.99 6.41
C ALA A 90 -4.67 10.83 7.88
N GLU A 91 -5.94 11.01 8.14
CA GLU A 91 -6.52 10.72 9.45
C GLU A 91 -7.41 9.49 9.35
N SER A 92 -7.24 8.58 10.32
CA SER A 92 -8.11 7.43 10.46
C SER A 92 -9.54 7.87 10.76
N GLY A 93 -10.50 7.09 10.33
CA GLY A 93 -11.90 7.30 10.71
C GLY A 93 -12.15 7.14 12.20
N ARG A 94 -11.18 6.64 12.97
CA ARG A 94 -11.24 6.57 14.42
C ARG A 94 -10.67 7.85 15.03
N ALA A 95 -11.34 8.36 16.03
CA ALA A 95 -10.97 9.64 16.67
C ALA A 95 -9.54 9.64 17.27
N ASP A 96 -9.02 8.47 17.64
CA ASP A 96 -7.71 8.32 18.28
C ASP A 96 -6.63 7.74 17.35
N GLY A 97 -6.96 7.52 16.10
CA GLY A 97 -6.09 6.76 15.18
C GLY A 97 -4.94 7.54 14.57
N GLY A 98 -5.08 8.85 14.43
CA GLY A 98 -4.10 9.65 13.70
C GLY A 98 -3.89 9.10 12.29
N CYS A 99 -2.65 8.97 11.84
CA CYS A 99 -2.33 8.43 10.53
C CYS A 99 -2.14 6.91 10.52
N VAL A 100 -2.32 6.23 11.66
CA VAL A 100 -2.25 4.77 11.73
C VAL A 100 -3.64 4.21 11.40
N MET A 101 -3.69 3.45 10.30
CA MET A 101 -4.95 2.98 9.70
C MET A 101 -5.32 1.60 10.21
N ARG A 102 -6.60 1.34 10.27
CA ARG A 102 -7.16 0.06 10.69
C ARG A 102 -8.02 -0.54 9.57
N GLY A 103 -8.61 -1.71 9.83
CA GLY A 103 -9.38 -2.42 8.81
C GLY A 103 -10.48 -1.58 8.16
N ASN A 104 -11.22 -0.81 8.94
CA ASN A 104 -12.28 0.03 8.39
C ASN A 104 -11.75 1.15 7.49
N ASP A 105 -10.54 1.64 7.77
CA ASP A 105 -9.90 2.64 6.92
C ASP A 105 -9.54 2.07 5.54
N VAL A 106 -9.25 0.76 5.47
CA VAL A 106 -9.05 0.07 4.20
C VAL A 106 -10.33 0.05 3.39
N LEU A 107 -11.45 -0.30 4.03
CA LEU A 107 -12.76 -0.37 3.36
C LEU A 107 -13.22 1.01 2.88
N GLN A 108 -12.93 2.03 3.65
CA GLN A 108 -13.32 3.41 3.34
C GLN A 108 -12.34 4.13 2.43
N ALA A 109 -11.16 3.57 2.22
CA ALA A 109 -10.05 4.24 1.55
C ALA A 109 -9.76 5.59 2.21
N SER A 110 -9.58 5.59 3.54
CA SER A 110 -9.33 6.81 4.30
C SER A 110 -8.09 7.56 3.81
N PRO A 111 -6.92 6.90 3.58
CA PRO A 111 -5.79 7.56 2.96
C PRO A 111 -5.82 7.40 1.45
N ASP A 112 -5.12 8.28 0.76
CA ASP A 112 -4.82 8.06 -0.67
C ASP A 112 -3.79 6.96 -0.86
N ILE A 113 -2.83 6.86 0.07
CA ILE A 113 -1.78 5.85 0.05
C ILE A 113 -1.83 5.07 1.36
N MET A 114 -2.00 3.77 1.25
CA MET A 114 -1.95 2.86 2.39
C MET A 114 -0.57 2.18 2.40
N VAL A 115 0.24 2.52 3.38
CA VAL A 115 1.57 1.92 3.56
C VAL A 115 1.43 0.64 4.36
N THR A 116 1.98 -0.44 3.83
CA THR A 116 1.90 -1.77 4.47
C THR A 116 3.26 -2.45 4.49
N ASP A 117 3.36 -3.55 5.22
CA ASP A 117 4.45 -4.50 5.08
C ASP A 117 4.24 -5.38 3.84
N SER A 118 5.26 -6.16 3.49
CA SER A 118 5.22 -6.95 2.25
C SER A 118 4.13 -8.01 2.24
N LEU A 119 3.93 -8.71 3.36
CA LEU A 119 2.95 -9.78 3.43
C LEU A 119 1.53 -9.24 3.37
N THR A 120 1.21 -8.30 4.24
CA THR A 120 -0.14 -7.73 4.35
C THR A 120 -0.54 -7.03 3.05
N GLY A 121 0.35 -6.21 2.49
CA GLY A 121 0.07 -5.50 1.26
C GLY A 121 -0.15 -6.42 0.07
N ASN A 122 0.64 -7.47 -0.05
CA ASN A 122 0.49 -8.45 -1.12
C ASN A 122 -0.86 -9.18 -1.04
N ILE A 123 -1.25 -9.59 0.16
CA ILE A 123 -2.56 -10.23 0.37
C ILE A 123 -3.69 -9.26 0.05
N MET A 124 -3.60 -8.01 0.51
CA MET A 124 -4.61 -6.99 0.25
C MET A 124 -4.81 -6.74 -1.24
N VAL A 125 -3.73 -6.59 -1.99
CA VAL A 125 -3.80 -6.35 -3.43
C VAL A 125 -4.46 -7.53 -4.13
N LYS A 126 -4.11 -8.74 -3.78
CA LYS A 126 -4.71 -9.94 -4.38
C LYS A 126 -6.18 -10.08 -4.04
N MET A 127 -6.55 -9.84 -2.78
CA MET A 127 -7.95 -9.90 -2.36
C MET A 127 -8.80 -8.85 -3.08
N LEU A 128 -8.33 -7.61 -3.14
CA LEU A 128 -9.06 -6.53 -3.81
C LEU A 128 -9.16 -6.75 -5.31
N SER A 129 -8.10 -7.24 -5.95
CA SER A 129 -8.16 -7.52 -7.38
C SER A 129 -9.07 -8.70 -7.72
N SER A 130 -9.28 -9.64 -6.79
CA SER A 130 -10.21 -10.74 -7.00
C SER A 130 -11.66 -10.25 -7.17
N PHE A 131 -12.01 -9.12 -6.58
CA PHE A 131 -13.35 -8.53 -6.69
C PHE A 131 -13.54 -7.67 -7.94
N THR A 132 -12.46 -7.28 -8.61
CA THR A 132 -12.54 -6.36 -9.75
C THR A 132 -12.14 -7.00 -11.06
N THR A 133 -11.01 -7.70 -11.10
CA THR A 133 -10.45 -8.27 -12.33
C THR A 133 -10.60 -9.79 -12.41
N GLY A 134 -11.15 -10.42 -11.40
CA GLY A 134 -11.27 -11.87 -11.35
C GLY A 134 -9.95 -12.60 -11.11
N GLY A 135 -8.90 -11.86 -10.79
CA GLY A 135 -7.60 -12.41 -10.48
C GLY A 135 -6.46 -11.48 -10.85
N SER A 136 -5.31 -11.70 -10.24
CA SER A 136 -4.10 -10.98 -10.56
C SER A 136 -3.43 -11.58 -11.80
N PHE A 137 -2.49 -10.83 -12.37
CA PHE A 137 -1.67 -11.34 -13.47
C PHE A 137 -0.96 -12.65 -13.08
N GLU A 138 -0.51 -12.76 -11.85
CA GLU A 138 0.14 -13.98 -11.34
C GLU A 138 -0.83 -15.16 -11.29
N ALA A 139 -2.07 -14.92 -10.83
CA ALA A 139 -3.09 -15.96 -10.82
C ALA A 139 -3.37 -16.47 -12.24
N THR A 140 -3.44 -15.57 -13.20
CA THR A 140 -3.59 -15.94 -14.62
C THR A 140 -2.39 -16.77 -15.11
N GLY A 141 -1.17 -16.38 -14.71
CA GLY A 141 0.04 -17.11 -15.05
C GLY A 141 0.07 -18.52 -14.49
N PHE A 142 -0.58 -18.77 -13.37
CA PHE A 142 -0.74 -20.11 -12.80
C PHE A 142 -1.96 -20.86 -13.33
N GLY A 143 -2.71 -20.29 -14.26
CA GLY A 143 -3.87 -20.93 -14.85
C GLY A 143 -5.17 -20.83 -14.06
N TYR A 144 -5.20 -19.99 -13.03
CA TYR A 144 -6.40 -19.83 -12.21
C TYR A 144 -7.33 -18.71 -12.73
N GLY A 145 -6.77 -17.82 -13.54
CA GLY A 145 -7.50 -16.64 -14.01
C GLY A 145 -8.79 -16.95 -14.74
N PRO A 146 -8.79 -17.88 -15.71
CA PRO A 146 -10.02 -18.22 -16.43
C PRO A 146 -11.13 -18.69 -15.54
N GLY A 147 -10.83 -19.60 -14.60
CA GLY A 147 -11.85 -20.09 -13.66
C GLY A 147 -12.37 -19.02 -12.71
N ILE A 148 -11.50 -18.12 -12.26
CA ILE A 148 -11.89 -16.99 -11.43
C ILE A 148 -12.77 -16.03 -12.22
N GLY A 149 -12.38 -15.71 -13.44
CA GLY A 149 -13.15 -14.82 -14.31
C GLY A 149 -14.56 -15.36 -14.59
N GLU A 150 -14.68 -16.64 -14.87
CA GLU A 150 -15.97 -17.28 -15.08
C GLU A 150 -16.90 -17.21 -13.86
N GLY A 151 -16.33 -17.22 -12.66
CA GLY A 151 -17.10 -17.10 -11.43
C GLY A 151 -17.76 -15.73 -11.24
N TYR A 152 -17.35 -14.71 -11.97
CA TYR A 152 -17.88 -13.36 -11.87
C TYR A 152 -18.77 -12.98 -13.07
N GLU A 153 -18.85 -13.81 -14.05
CA GLU A 153 -19.76 -13.65 -15.18
C GLU A 153 -21.15 -14.17 -14.86
#